data_5066a9df6c87f8357e433f8400ff3c88
#
_entry.id   5066a9df6c87f8357e433f8400ff3c88
#
_cell.length_a   1.000
_cell.length_b   1.000
_cell.length_c   1.000
_cell.angle_alpha   90.00
_cell.angle_beta   90.00
_cell.angle_gamma   90.00
#
_symmetry.space_group_name_H-M   'P 1'
#
loop_
_entity.id
_entity.type
_entity.pdbx_description
1 polymer ?
#
loop_
_entity_poly.entity_id
_entity_poly.type
_entity_poly.pdbx_seq_one_letter_code
_entity_poly.pdbx_strand_id
1 'polypeptide(L)'
;MNDLITIVVPVYNVEKYLPHTLESICGQTYTNLQILLIDDGSTDDSLAVCHKWARQDNRIQVYEQENQGVSRTRNKGIQLAIGKYVMFLDADDWVEADMLESLYRLAEVDHADVACCLLREENQLEEKDNCTITERTIIHGKNKTESGLALLTVWGPVCKLYRKDLIENIQFEEYKVAEDLLFIQQIIHTPKNRQIFQESITGSHT
;
A
#
# COMPACT_ATOMS: atom_id res chain seq x y z
N MET A 1 14.36 17.68 2.69
CA MET A 1 14.40 16.22 2.97
C MET A 1 13.02 15.70 2.65
N ASN A 2 12.94 14.60 1.93
CA ASN A 2 11.65 13.96 1.67
C ASN A 2 11.12 13.30 2.94
N ASP A 3 9.81 13.33 3.18
CA ASP A 3 9.18 12.71 4.34
C ASP A 3 9.33 11.18 4.32
N LEU A 4 9.32 10.53 5.49
CA LEU A 4 9.38 9.07 5.59
C LEU A 4 8.05 8.45 5.15
N ILE A 5 8.12 7.46 4.28
CA ILE A 5 6.98 6.60 3.92
C ILE A 5 7.17 5.24 4.59
N THR A 6 6.11 4.75 5.26
CA THR A 6 6.06 3.37 5.75
C THR A 6 5.28 2.50 4.77
N ILE A 7 5.88 1.38 4.35
CA ILE A 7 5.21 0.34 3.57
C ILE A 7 4.91 -0.82 4.52
N VAL A 8 3.64 -1.21 4.61
CA VAL A 8 3.18 -2.34 5.40
C VAL A 8 2.88 -3.50 4.47
N VAL A 9 3.59 -4.61 4.65
CA VAL A 9 3.46 -5.82 3.85
C VAL A 9 3.04 -6.98 4.77
N PRO A 10 1.76 -7.36 4.79
CA PRO A 10 1.31 -8.59 5.45
C PRO A 10 1.86 -9.80 4.70
N VAL A 11 2.47 -10.75 5.41
CA VAL A 11 3.08 -11.94 4.83
C VAL A 11 2.42 -13.18 5.43
N TYR A 12 1.89 -14.08 4.56
CA TYR A 12 1.37 -15.37 4.98
C TYR A 12 1.41 -16.38 3.82
N ASN A 13 2.31 -17.37 3.89
CA ASN A 13 2.45 -18.46 2.90
C ASN A 13 2.59 -17.98 1.44
N VAL A 14 3.54 -17.06 1.20
CA VAL A 14 3.79 -16.41 -0.11
C VAL A 14 5.26 -16.52 -0.56
N GLU A 15 5.97 -17.55 -0.13
CA GLU A 15 7.42 -17.75 -0.39
C GLU A 15 7.83 -17.58 -1.87
N LYS A 16 6.90 -17.90 -2.80
CA LYS A 16 7.15 -17.86 -4.24
C LYS A 16 7.08 -16.44 -4.81
N TYR A 17 6.20 -15.60 -4.28
CA TYR A 17 5.91 -14.26 -4.82
C TYR A 17 6.69 -13.17 -4.08
N LEU A 18 6.87 -13.33 -2.77
CA LEU A 18 7.51 -12.37 -1.89
C LEU A 18 8.87 -11.84 -2.38
N PRO A 19 9.78 -12.63 -2.99
CA PRO A 19 11.03 -12.10 -3.51
C PRO A 19 10.84 -11.02 -4.55
N HIS A 20 9.87 -11.17 -5.47
CA HIS A 20 9.58 -10.20 -6.53
C HIS A 20 8.96 -8.92 -5.95
N THR A 21 8.02 -9.07 -5.00
CA THR A 21 7.45 -7.95 -4.24
C THR A 21 8.55 -7.12 -3.58
N LEU A 22 9.47 -7.77 -2.85
CA LEU A 22 10.56 -7.10 -2.14
C LEU A 22 11.55 -6.42 -3.09
N GLU A 23 11.87 -7.06 -4.23
CA GLU A 23 12.69 -6.44 -5.27
C GLU A 23 12.07 -5.14 -5.77
N SER A 24 10.76 -5.12 -6.04
CA SER A 24 10.04 -3.93 -6.51
C SER A 24 9.99 -2.81 -5.47
N ILE A 25 9.84 -3.14 -4.18
CA ILE A 25 9.85 -2.16 -3.08
C ILE A 25 11.25 -1.60 -2.86
N CYS A 26 12.27 -2.46 -2.82
CA CYS A 26 13.65 -2.03 -2.57
C CYS A 26 14.20 -1.20 -3.74
N GLY A 27 13.72 -1.45 -4.97
CA GLY A 27 14.08 -0.75 -6.20
C GLY A 27 13.36 0.58 -6.44
N GLN A 28 12.53 1.05 -5.50
CA GLN A 28 11.83 2.34 -5.65
C GLN A 28 12.79 3.52 -5.76
N THR A 29 12.47 4.48 -6.65
CA THR A 29 13.21 5.75 -6.78
C THR A 29 13.11 6.61 -5.52
N TYR A 30 12.01 6.51 -4.80
CA TYR A 30 11.83 7.11 -3.48
C TYR A 30 12.53 6.27 -2.42
N THR A 31 13.59 6.79 -1.80
CA THR A 31 14.50 6.00 -0.95
C THR A 31 14.24 6.12 0.55
N ASN A 32 13.55 7.17 1.03
CA ASN A 32 13.29 7.37 2.47
C ASN A 32 12.11 6.51 2.94
N LEU A 33 12.37 5.22 3.13
CA LEU A 33 11.35 4.20 3.41
C LEU A 33 11.60 3.52 4.76
N GLN A 34 10.50 3.18 5.44
CA GLN A 34 10.39 2.12 6.44
C GLN A 34 9.58 0.99 5.82
N ILE A 35 10.12 -0.22 5.77
CA ILE A 35 9.46 -1.39 5.19
C ILE A 35 9.16 -2.37 6.32
N LEU A 36 7.88 -2.59 6.62
CA LEU A 36 7.41 -3.47 7.67
C LEU A 36 6.91 -4.77 7.04
N LEU A 37 7.68 -5.85 7.17
CA LEU A 37 7.25 -7.19 6.82
C LEU A 37 6.68 -7.84 8.07
N ILE A 38 5.38 -8.14 8.06
CA ILE A 38 4.70 -8.72 9.22
C ILE A 38 4.24 -10.12 8.85
N ASP A 39 5.00 -11.12 9.29
CA ASP A 39 4.68 -12.52 9.10
C ASP A 39 3.56 -12.94 10.05
N ASP A 40 2.44 -13.37 9.46
CA ASP A 40 1.24 -13.78 10.18
C ASP A 40 1.21 -15.30 10.40
N GLY A 41 2.33 -15.86 10.87
CA GLY A 41 2.46 -17.28 11.19
C GLY A 41 2.57 -18.17 9.95
N SER A 42 3.39 -17.80 8.97
CA SER A 42 3.65 -18.62 7.79
C SER A 42 4.20 -19.99 8.15
N THR A 43 3.80 -21.00 7.39
CA THR A 43 4.24 -22.39 7.54
C THR A 43 5.19 -22.85 6.40
N ASP A 44 5.38 -21.99 5.41
CA ASP A 44 6.33 -22.13 4.30
C ASP A 44 7.62 -21.33 4.58
N ASP A 45 8.48 -21.14 3.58
CA ASP A 45 9.74 -20.41 3.73
C ASP A 45 9.60 -18.86 3.70
N SER A 46 8.37 -18.30 3.74
CA SER A 46 8.13 -16.86 3.67
C SER A 46 8.92 -16.08 4.73
N LEU A 47 8.91 -16.53 5.98
CA LEU A 47 9.65 -15.89 7.07
C LEU A 47 11.18 -15.90 6.83
N ALA A 48 11.71 -17.00 6.29
CA ALA A 48 13.12 -17.10 5.95
C ALA A 48 13.51 -16.11 4.83
N VAL A 49 12.61 -15.91 3.85
CA VAL A 49 12.75 -14.88 2.80
C VAL A 49 12.77 -13.49 3.42
N CYS A 50 11.83 -13.14 4.33
CA CYS A 50 11.81 -11.87 5.04
C CYS A 50 13.15 -11.57 5.72
N HIS A 51 13.66 -12.50 6.51
CA HIS A 51 14.94 -12.33 7.19
C HIS A 51 16.14 -12.24 6.24
N LYS A 52 16.11 -12.93 5.11
CA LYS A 52 17.16 -12.82 4.10
C LYS A 52 17.23 -11.40 3.54
N TRP A 53 16.09 -10.81 3.20
CA TRP A 53 16.02 -9.45 2.66
C TRP A 53 16.35 -8.38 3.70
N ALA A 54 15.90 -8.54 4.95
CA ALA A 54 16.24 -7.63 6.04
C ALA A 54 17.76 -7.55 6.35
N ARG A 55 18.52 -8.59 6.03
CA ARG A 55 19.99 -8.55 6.11
C ARG A 55 20.65 -7.77 4.98
N GLN A 56 19.96 -7.56 3.87
CA GLN A 56 20.48 -6.87 2.69
C GLN A 56 20.05 -5.40 2.62
N ASP A 57 18.90 -5.06 3.19
CA ASP A 57 18.35 -3.70 3.19
C ASP A 57 17.93 -3.31 4.62
N ASN A 58 18.63 -2.33 5.20
CA ASN A 58 18.41 -1.86 6.57
C ASN A 58 17.09 -1.09 6.78
N ARG A 59 16.38 -0.77 5.70
CA ARG A 59 15.03 -0.17 5.74
C ARG A 59 13.96 -1.20 6.14
N ILE A 60 14.25 -2.50 6.00
CA ILE A 60 13.35 -3.62 6.26
C ILE A 60 13.37 -4.00 7.74
N GLN A 61 12.20 -4.06 8.34
CA GLN A 61 11.95 -4.54 9.68
C GLN A 61 10.99 -5.73 9.63
N VAL A 62 11.37 -6.86 10.21
CA VAL A 62 10.56 -8.09 10.22
C VAL A 62 9.90 -8.25 11.57
N TYR A 63 8.62 -8.52 11.57
CA TYR A 63 7.82 -8.84 12.76
C TYR A 63 7.10 -10.17 12.55
N GLU A 64 7.08 -10.98 13.58
CA GLU A 64 6.43 -12.28 13.59
C GLU A 64 5.22 -12.25 14.53
N GLN A 65 4.20 -12.99 14.22
CA GLN A 65 3.04 -13.23 15.09
C GLN A 65 2.40 -14.58 14.79
N GLU A 66 1.60 -15.09 15.74
CA GLU A 66 0.69 -16.18 15.44
C GLU A 66 -0.36 -15.71 14.43
N ASN A 67 -0.86 -16.62 13.57
CA ASN A 67 -1.84 -16.26 12.54
C ASN A 67 -3.12 -15.67 13.16
N GLN A 68 -3.39 -14.41 12.82
CA GLN A 68 -4.54 -13.64 13.29
C GLN A 68 -5.33 -13.00 12.14
N GLY A 69 -4.89 -13.20 10.89
CA GLY A 69 -5.51 -12.70 9.69
C GLY A 69 -5.01 -11.30 9.27
N VAL A 70 -5.25 -10.99 7.99
CA VAL A 70 -4.71 -9.80 7.32
C VAL A 70 -5.13 -8.48 7.98
N SER A 71 -6.37 -8.38 8.48
CA SER A 71 -6.87 -7.19 9.19
C SER A 71 -6.03 -6.85 10.41
N ARG A 72 -5.75 -7.83 11.27
CA ARG A 72 -4.90 -7.63 12.46
C ARG A 72 -3.47 -7.32 12.08
N THR A 73 -2.97 -7.97 11.04
CA THR A 73 -1.62 -7.73 10.52
C THR A 73 -1.47 -6.31 9.99
N ARG A 74 -2.45 -5.81 9.21
CA ARG A 74 -2.47 -4.40 8.75
C ARG A 74 -2.60 -3.42 9.92
N ASN A 75 -3.45 -3.71 10.92
CA ASN A 75 -3.58 -2.89 12.13
C ASN A 75 -2.26 -2.79 12.92
N LYS A 76 -1.54 -3.91 13.08
CA LYS A 76 -0.20 -3.91 13.68
C LYS A 76 0.76 -3.04 12.87
N GLY A 77 0.68 -3.09 11.54
CA GLY A 77 1.46 -2.22 10.65
C GLY A 77 1.19 -0.75 10.87
N ILE A 78 -0.08 -0.33 11.03
CA ILE A 78 -0.44 1.07 11.35
C ILE A 78 0.20 1.51 12.69
N GLN A 79 0.18 0.64 13.70
CA GLN A 79 0.75 0.95 15.02
C GLN A 79 2.28 1.08 14.98
N LEU A 80 2.97 0.27 14.17
CA LEU A 80 4.43 0.28 14.02
C LEU A 80 4.94 1.34 13.05
N ALA A 81 4.07 1.89 12.21
CA ALA A 81 4.43 2.90 11.24
C ALA A 81 4.92 4.19 11.90
N ILE A 82 6.08 4.68 11.49
CA ILE A 82 6.64 5.97 11.94
C ILE A 82 6.71 7.01 10.81
N GLY A 83 6.38 6.63 9.58
CA GLY A 83 6.35 7.52 8.44
C GLY A 83 5.22 8.55 8.52
N LYS A 84 5.39 9.69 7.86
CA LYS A 84 4.32 10.67 7.64
C LYS A 84 3.20 10.07 6.79
N TYR A 85 3.58 9.19 5.87
CA TYR A 85 2.69 8.45 5.00
C TYR A 85 2.79 6.95 5.24
N VAL A 86 1.69 6.25 5.00
CA VAL A 86 1.59 4.79 5.08
C VAL A 86 0.99 4.25 3.78
N MET A 87 1.56 3.17 3.28
CA MET A 87 1.05 2.40 2.16
C MET A 87 0.91 0.94 2.57
N PHE A 88 -0.15 0.28 2.12
CA PHE A 88 -0.30 -1.17 2.21
C PHE A 88 0.01 -1.79 0.85
N LEU A 89 0.75 -2.89 0.86
CA LEU A 89 1.07 -3.67 -0.32
C LEU A 89 0.92 -5.15 0.02
N ASP A 90 0.18 -5.90 -0.79
CA ASP A 90 0.06 -7.34 -0.60
C ASP A 90 1.35 -8.04 -1.06
N ALA A 91 1.71 -9.13 -0.39
CA ALA A 91 3.02 -9.77 -0.54
C ALA A 91 3.18 -10.61 -1.83
N ASP A 92 2.14 -10.68 -2.64
CA ASP A 92 2.08 -11.30 -3.97
C ASP A 92 1.96 -10.28 -5.11
N ASP A 93 1.88 -8.97 -4.76
CA ASP A 93 1.86 -7.86 -5.71
C ASP A 93 3.25 -7.24 -5.90
N TRP A 94 3.41 -6.47 -6.97
CA TRP A 94 4.62 -5.69 -7.24
C TRP A 94 4.27 -4.28 -7.74
N VAL A 95 5.23 -3.37 -7.67
CA VAL A 95 5.03 -1.95 -7.92
C VAL A 95 6.07 -1.38 -8.88
N GLU A 96 5.65 -0.47 -9.76
CA GLU A 96 6.55 0.24 -10.66
C GLU A 96 7.58 1.07 -9.89
N ALA A 97 8.80 1.18 -10.43
CA ALA A 97 9.94 1.77 -9.74
C ALA A 97 9.76 3.22 -9.26
N ASP A 98 8.92 4.01 -9.93
CA ASP A 98 8.67 5.42 -9.61
C ASP A 98 7.31 5.67 -8.93
N MET A 99 6.59 4.60 -8.56
CA MET A 99 5.23 4.70 -8.01
C MET A 99 5.19 5.53 -6.73
N LEU A 100 6.06 5.23 -5.76
CA LEU A 100 6.06 5.96 -4.48
C LEU A 100 6.45 7.43 -4.65
N GLU A 101 7.41 7.74 -5.52
CA GLU A 101 7.79 9.12 -5.80
C GLU A 101 6.64 9.91 -6.42
N SER A 102 5.90 9.29 -7.31
CA SER A 102 4.74 9.89 -7.97
C SER A 102 3.59 10.13 -7.00
N LEU A 103 3.25 9.13 -6.17
CA LEU A 103 2.20 9.28 -5.14
C LEU A 103 2.60 10.31 -4.08
N TYR A 104 3.86 10.33 -3.65
CA TYR A 104 4.36 11.32 -2.70
C TYR A 104 4.26 12.73 -3.26
N ARG A 105 4.71 12.94 -4.51
CA ARG A 105 4.60 14.25 -5.18
C ARG A 105 3.15 14.70 -5.28
N LEU A 106 2.24 13.81 -5.65
CA LEU A 106 0.81 14.08 -5.71
C LEU A 106 0.26 14.50 -4.33
N ALA A 107 0.60 13.74 -3.28
CA ALA A 107 0.16 14.04 -1.92
C ALA A 107 0.67 15.41 -1.43
N GLU A 108 1.92 15.77 -1.72
CA GLU A 108 2.53 17.03 -1.24
C GLU A 108 2.06 18.25 -2.05
N VAL A 109 2.00 18.17 -3.39
CA VAL A 109 1.61 19.30 -4.25
C VAL A 109 0.15 19.72 -3.97
N ASP A 110 -0.73 18.76 -3.80
CA ASP A 110 -2.16 19.02 -3.61
C ASP A 110 -2.59 18.98 -2.14
N HIS A 111 -1.64 18.80 -1.21
CA HIS A 111 -1.90 18.62 0.21
C HIS A 111 -2.94 17.52 0.48
N ALA A 112 -2.85 16.42 -0.27
CA ALA A 112 -3.81 15.34 -0.22
C ALA A 112 -3.64 14.48 1.03
N ASP A 113 -4.75 14.09 1.64
CA ASP A 113 -4.77 13.13 2.74
C ASP A 113 -4.57 11.68 2.23
N VAL A 114 -4.98 11.42 0.99
CA VAL A 114 -4.80 10.13 0.29
C VAL A 114 -4.46 10.39 -1.18
N ALA A 115 -3.36 9.83 -1.64
CA ALA A 115 -3.01 9.75 -3.06
C ALA A 115 -3.19 8.30 -3.54
N CYS A 116 -3.78 8.11 -4.72
CA CYS A 116 -4.12 6.80 -5.25
C CYS A 116 -3.53 6.59 -6.64
N CYS A 117 -3.23 5.34 -6.99
CA CYS A 117 -3.01 4.89 -8.36
C CYS A 117 -3.95 3.75 -8.71
N LEU A 118 -4.08 3.41 -9.99
CA LEU A 118 -4.90 2.30 -10.44
C LEU A 118 -4.09 1.01 -10.46
N LEU A 119 -4.77 -0.09 -10.17
CA LEU A 119 -4.28 -1.45 -10.42
C LEU A 119 -4.45 -1.78 -11.89
N ARG A 120 -3.46 -2.45 -12.47
CA ARG A 120 -3.55 -3.10 -13.77
C ARG A 120 -3.40 -4.60 -13.59
N GLU A 121 -4.39 -5.34 -14.07
CA GLU A 121 -4.25 -6.79 -14.23
C GLU A 121 -3.52 -7.07 -15.54
N GLU A 122 -2.37 -7.74 -15.50
CA GLU A 122 -1.74 -8.28 -16.70
C GLU A 122 -2.57 -9.45 -17.20
N ASN A 123 -3.16 -9.32 -18.40
CA ASN A 123 -3.95 -10.37 -19.01
C ASN A 123 -3.12 -11.64 -19.21
N GLN A 124 -3.69 -12.77 -18.81
CA GLN A 124 -3.21 -14.15 -18.77
C GLN A 124 -2.80 -14.75 -20.12
N LEU A 125 -1.98 -14.12 -20.95
CA LEU A 125 -1.51 -14.76 -22.16
C LEU A 125 -0.06 -15.27 -22.09
N GLU A 126 0.70 -14.94 -21.03
CA GLU A 126 2.00 -15.55 -20.75
C GLU A 126 2.26 -15.59 -19.23
N GLU A 127 2.04 -16.72 -18.60
CA GLU A 127 2.59 -17.26 -17.32
C GLU A 127 3.10 -16.27 -16.23
N LYS A 128 2.47 -15.13 -16.01
CA LYS A 128 2.73 -14.28 -14.85
C LYS A 128 1.43 -13.70 -14.32
N ASP A 129 0.88 -14.33 -13.31
CA ASP A 129 -0.17 -13.80 -12.45
C ASP A 129 0.38 -12.62 -11.62
N ASN A 130 0.47 -11.44 -12.21
CA ASN A 130 0.96 -10.27 -11.49
C ASN A 130 0.08 -9.06 -11.81
N CYS A 131 -0.39 -8.43 -10.73
CA CYS A 131 -1.05 -7.14 -10.79
C CYS A 131 0.01 -6.04 -10.94
N THR A 132 0.07 -5.40 -12.11
CA THR A 132 0.95 -4.27 -12.37
C THR A 132 0.19 -2.96 -12.23
N ILE A 133 0.68 -2.07 -11.38
CA ILE A 133 0.13 -0.72 -11.24
C ILE A 133 0.70 0.16 -12.35
N THR A 134 -0.02 0.33 -13.46
CA THR A 134 0.47 1.08 -14.61
C THR A 134 -0.39 2.27 -15.04
N GLU A 135 -1.63 2.38 -14.58
CA GLU A 135 -2.45 3.54 -14.85
C GLU A 135 -2.61 4.41 -13.60
N ARG A 136 -2.18 5.64 -13.71
CA ARG A 136 -2.33 6.68 -12.69
C ARG A 136 -3.44 7.60 -13.15
N THR A 137 -4.58 7.58 -12.50
CA THR A 137 -5.70 8.48 -12.78
C THR A 137 -5.82 9.49 -11.65
N ILE A 138 -5.75 10.81 -11.96
CA ILE A 138 -6.08 11.85 -10.98
C ILE A 138 -7.59 12.02 -10.97
N ILE A 139 -8.22 11.74 -9.85
CA ILE A 139 -9.60 12.10 -9.61
C ILE A 139 -9.62 13.29 -8.65
N HIS A 140 -9.96 14.47 -9.17
CA HIS A 140 -10.18 15.65 -8.35
C HIS A 140 -11.61 15.61 -7.79
N GLY A 141 -11.74 15.13 -6.56
CA GLY A 141 -13.01 15.25 -5.85
C GLY A 141 -13.18 16.65 -5.30
N LYS A 142 -14.16 17.41 -5.83
CA LYS A 142 -14.50 18.77 -5.35
C LYS A 142 -15.31 18.76 -4.05
N ASN A 143 -15.82 17.59 -3.66
CA ASN A 143 -16.61 17.39 -2.45
C ASN A 143 -16.43 15.98 -1.88
N LYS A 144 -16.89 15.75 -0.64
CA LYS A 144 -16.75 14.45 0.04
C LYS A 144 -17.33 13.27 -0.73
N THR A 145 -18.39 13.48 -1.51
CA THR A 145 -19.07 12.41 -2.26
C THR A 145 -18.24 11.99 -3.47
N GLU A 146 -17.67 12.93 -4.22
CA GLU A 146 -16.80 12.65 -5.35
C GLU A 146 -15.49 12.00 -4.87
N SER A 147 -14.90 12.50 -3.79
CA SER A 147 -13.72 11.93 -3.17
C SER A 147 -13.95 10.51 -2.64
N GLY A 148 -15.11 10.27 -2.02
CA GLY A 148 -15.49 8.94 -1.55
C GLY A 148 -15.72 7.96 -2.70
N LEU A 149 -16.32 8.39 -3.79
CA LEU A 149 -16.51 7.59 -4.98
C LEU A 149 -15.16 7.22 -5.62
N ALA A 150 -14.22 8.16 -5.67
CA ALA A 150 -12.88 7.93 -6.17
C ALA A 150 -12.13 6.86 -5.33
N LEU A 151 -12.23 6.91 -4.01
CA LEU A 151 -11.62 5.89 -3.14
C LEU A 151 -12.24 4.50 -3.33
N LEU A 152 -13.52 4.43 -3.64
CA LEU A 152 -14.23 3.17 -3.88
C LEU A 152 -13.94 2.56 -5.26
N THR A 153 -13.49 3.37 -6.25
CA THR A 153 -13.14 2.87 -7.59
C THR A 153 -11.83 2.09 -7.62
N VAL A 154 -10.96 2.28 -6.63
CA VAL A 154 -9.73 1.50 -6.45
C VAL A 154 -9.96 0.46 -5.36
N TRP A 155 -9.89 -0.81 -5.73
CA TRP A 155 -10.15 -1.93 -4.84
C TRP A 155 -9.24 -1.94 -3.62
N GLY A 156 -9.83 -2.10 -2.42
CA GLY A 156 -9.13 -2.33 -1.17
C GLY A 156 -8.24 -1.17 -0.68
N PRO A 157 -7.41 -1.43 0.34
CA PRO A 157 -6.51 -0.45 0.94
C PRO A 157 -5.20 -0.27 0.18
N VAL A 158 -4.90 -1.17 -0.77
CA VAL A 158 -3.67 -1.17 -1.58
C VAL A 158 -3.66 -0.02 -2.60
N CYS A 159 -2.52 0.22 -3.24
CA CYS A 159 -2.34 1.26 -4.27
C CYS A 159 -2.67 2.67 -3.82
N LYS A 160 -2.59 2.93 -2.53
CA LYS A 160 -2.88 4.21 -1.89
C LYS A 160 -1.79 4.60 -0.92
N LEU A 161 -1.42 5.87 -0.98
CA LEU A 161 -0.55 6.50 0.00
C LEU A 161 -1.43 7.33 0.95
N TYR A 162 -1.51 6.90 2.20
CA TYR A 162 -2.32 7.55 3.23
C TYR A 162 -1.46 8.44 4.10
N ARG A 163 -1.90 9.65 4.41
CA ARG A 163 -1.31 10.41 5.49
C ARG A 163 -1.57 9.70 6.82
N LYS A 164 -0.53 9.47 7.62
CA LYS A 164 -0.62 8.64 8.83
C LYS A 164 -1.66 9.14 9.84
N ASP A 165 -1.72 10.45 10.07
CA ASP A 165 -2.67 11.06 11.03
C ASP A 165 -4.15 10.88 10.62
N LEU A 166 -4.39 10.51 9.36
CA LEU A 166 -5.71 10.14 8.87
C LEU A 166 -6.14 8.77 9.37
N ILE A 167 -5.21 7.80 9.37
CA ILE A 167 -5.52 6.38 9.57
C ILE A 167 -5.11 5.85 10.95
N GLU A 168 -4.33 6.58 11.75
CA GLU A 168 -3.81 6.12 13.04
C GLU A 168 -4.89 5.73 14.06
N ASN A 169 -6.11 6.27 13.93
CA ASN A 169 -7.27 5.97 14.77
C ASN A 169 -8.35 5.14 14.04
N ILE A 170 -8.05 4.64 12.84
CA ILE A 170 -8.92 3.78 12.04
C ILE A 170 -8.38 2.36 12.12
N GLN A 171 -9.27 1.36 12.17
CA GLN A 171 -8.88 -0.04 12.22
C GLN A 171 -9.55 -0.84 11.11
N PHE A 172 -8.82 -1.82 10.59
CA PHE A 172 -9.41 -2.89 9.81
C PHE A 172 -10.22 -3.78 10.76
N GLU A 173 -11.50 -3.91 10.47
CA GLU A 173 -12.41 -4.78 11.22
C GLU A 173 -12.21 -6.24 10.84
N GLU A 174 -12.48 -7.15 11.78
CA GLU A 174 -12.31 -8.59 11.58
C GLU A 174 -13.55 -9.21 10.90
N TYR A 175 -13.86 -8.79 9.67
CA TYR A 175 -14.91 -9.41 8.87
C TYR A 175 -14.32 -10.38 7.85
N LYS A 176 -15.04 -11.46 7.55
CA LYS A 176 -14.61 -12.45 6.54
C LYS A 176 -14.72 -11.93 5.10
N VAL A 177 -15.48 -10.87 4.91
CA VAL A 177 -15.73 -10.25 3.58
C VAL A 177 -15.94 -8.77 3.80
N ALA A 178 -15.30 -7.95 2.93
CA ALA A 178 -15.45 -6.49 2.89
C ALA A 178 -14.77 -5.70 4.04
N GLU A 179 -13.78 -6.25 4.75
CA GLU A 179 -12.95 -5.50 5.71
C GLU A 179 -12.29 -4.27 5.08
N ASP A 180 -11.90 -4.40 3.82
CA ASP A 180 -11.29 -3.35 3.01
C ASP A 180 -12.26 -2.20 2.73
N LEU A 181 -13.50 -2.52 2.37
CA LEU A 181 -14.55 -1.52 2.15
C LEU A 181 -14.89 -0.77 3.44
N LEU A 182 -14.93 -1.46 4.57
CA LEU A 182 -15.20 -0.83 5.86
C LEU A 182 -14.08 0.10 6.27
N PHE A 183 -12.81 -0.26 6.03
CA PHE A 183 -11.67 0.61 6.27
C PHE A 183 -11.77 1.89 5.43
N ILE A 184 -12.04 1.78 4.14
CA ILE A 184 -12.24 2.92 3.24
C ILE A 184 -13.45 3.76 3.67
N GLN A 185 -14.55 3.13 4.08
CA GLN A 185 -15.74 3.83 4.56
C GLN A 185 -15.45 4.66 5.83
N GLN A 186 -14.67 4.15 6.77
CA GLN A 186 -14.24 4.89 7.96
C GLN A 186 -13.43 6.14 7.56
N ILE A 187 -12.53 6.02 6.57
CA ILE A 187 -11.76 7.15 6.02
C ILE A 187 -12.69 8.23 5.47
N ILE A 188 -13.68 7.86 4.65
CA ILE A 188 -14.63 8.78 4.03
C ILE A 188 -15.44 9.54 5.11
N HIS A 189 -15.83 8.87 6.19
CA HIS A 189 -16.68 9.45 7.24
C HIS A 189 -15.92 10.23 8.30
N THR A 190 -14.59 10.20 8.30
CA THR A 190 -13.83 10.97 9.31
C THR A 190 -14.00 12.49 9.12
N PRO A 191 -14.24 13.28 10.18
CA PRO A 191 -14.75 14.67 10.09
C PRO A 191 -13.70 15.74 9.72
N LYS A 192 -12.45 15.42 9.49
CA LYS A 192 -11.42 16.42 9.11
C LYS A 192 -11.60 16.89 7.66
N ASN A 193 -11.32 18.16 7.35
CA ASN A 193 -11.31 18.70 5.97
C ASN A 193 -10.27 17.96 5.15
N ARG A 194 -10.70 17.13 4.19
CA ARG A 194 -9.84 16.20 3.48
C ARG A 194 -9.93 16.41 1.99
N GLN A 195 -8.75 16.40 1.40
CA GLN A 195 -8.58 16.38 -0.05
C GLN A 195 -8.07 14.98 -0.45
N ILE A 196 -8.78 14.34 -1.36
CA ILE A 196 -8.43 13.04 -1.93
C ILE A 196 -8.13 13.26 -3.40
N PHE A 197 -6.96 12.83 -3.85
CA PHE A 197 -6.53 12.98 -5.23
C PHE A 197 -6.11 11.65 -5.83
N GLN A 198 -6.49 11.43 -7.08
CA GLN A 198 -6.08 10.30 -7.90
C GLN A 198 -5.55 10.82 -9.23
N GLU A 199 -4.37 10.38 -9.67
CA GLU A 199 -3.74 10.81 -10.92
C GLU A 199 -3.83 9.74 -12.01
N SER A 200 -4.19 10.13 -13.23
CA SER A 200 -4.05 9.31 -14.43
C SER A 200 -2.85 9.79 -15.24
N ILE A 201 -1.80 9.01 -15.32
CA ILE A 201 -0.70 9.25 -16.25
C ILE A 201 -0.94 8.39 -17.49
N THR A 202 -1.53 8.97 -18.52
CA THR A 202 -1.49 8.38 -19.86
C THR A 202 -0.12 8.65 -20.42
N GLY A 203 0.75 7.63 -20.45
CA GLY A 203 2.01 7.70 -21.19
C GLY A 203 1.71 7.81 -22.66
N SER A 204 1.74 9.03 -23.22
CA SER A 204 1.85 9.21 -24.67
C SER A 204 3.30 8.93 -25.06
N HIS A 205 3.55 7.72 -25.55
CA HIS A 205 4.74 7.47 -26.37
C HIS A 205 4.48 8.10 -27.75
N THR A 206 5.07 9.26 -28.02
CA THR A 206 5.37 9.73 -29.38
C THR A 206 6.79 9.34 -29.69
#